data_7d8a2871e2ed4153c8ac9d7fc330bf6d
#
_entry.id   7d8a2871e2ed4153c8ac9d7fc330bf6d
#
_cell.length_a   1.000
_cell.length_b   1.000
_cell.length_c   1.000
_cell.angle_alpha   90.00
_cell.angle_beta   90.00
_cell.angle_gamma   90.00
#
_symmetry.space_group_name_H-M   'P 1'
#
loop_
_entity.id
_entity.type
_entity.pdbx_description
1 polymer ?
#
loop_
_entity_poly.entity_id
_entity_poly.type
_entity_poly.pdbx_seq_one_letter_code
_entity_poly.pdbx_strand_id
1 'polypeptide(L)'
;MLQARSVPDSPHHVLAFDSGIGGLGIVRALRAHAPAARVDYLADTAVFPYGEQEDQFLVNRIVTLIGEAITRHRPQVVVIACNTASTLALSALRAAYPATPFVGCVPPIRWAARQTKTGVIGLLATRATIRRPYLTELHAQYAPRCTLLAHAAPLLAGYAERLFREETVPDQLIEQEISGLFASPAAAELDAIGLGCTHYTFVLERLRALTPPHIAWLDPADAVARHTCTLLQTLPAAPPAPPSPAHAWFTAMPENPAALAAHLPPFGYDEIEVWSAPAPLDALG
;
A
#
# COMPACT_ATOMS: atom_id res chain seq x y z
N MET A 1 -32.62 -14.85 -15.21
CA MET A 1 -32.83 -14.12 -13.96
C MET A 1 -31.70 -14.49 -12.99
N LEU A 2 -30.64 -13.68 -12.91
CA LEU A 2 -29.60 -13.83 -11.90
C LEU A 2 -30.16 -13.25 -10.60
N GLN A 3 -30.39 -14.10 -9.61
CA GLN A 3 -30.76 -13.67 -8.27
C GLN A 3 -29.62 -12.79 -7.71
N ALA A 4 -29.96 -11.54 -7.40
CA ALA A 4 -29.09 -10.68 -6.60
C ALA A 4 -28.84 -11.40 -5.27
N ARG A 5 -27.59 -11.86 -5.04
CA ARG A 5 -27.19 -12.39 -3.75
C ARG A 5 -27.32 -11.23 -2.76
N SER A 6 -28.15 -11.39 -1.76
CA SER A 6 -28.29 -10.48 -0.64
C SER A 6 -26.92 -10.21 -0.02
N VAL A 7 -26.55 -8.94 0.10
CA VAL A 7 -25.39 -8.50 0.89
C VAL A 7 -25.59 -9.04 2.30
N PRO A 8 -24.63 -9.75 2.90
CA PRO A 8 -24.79 -10.25 4.26
C PRO A 8 -24.96 -9.08 5.22
N ASP A 9 -25.90 -9.19 6.16
CA ASP A 9 -26.26 -8.17 7.17
C ASP A 9 -25.13 -7.84 8.17
N SER A 10 -23.99 -8.50 8.09
CA SER A 10 -22.84 -8.29 8.98
C SER A 10 -21.66 -7.74 8.17
N PRO A 11 -21.13 -6.56 8.52
CA PRO A 11 -20.03 -5.95 7.76
C PRO A 11 -18.78 -6.81 7.85
N HIS A 12 -18.15 -7.07 6.70
CA HIS A 12 -16.83 -7.69 6.68
C HIS A 12 -15.79 -6.79 7.40
N HIS A 13 -14.84 -7.43 8.08
CA HIS A 13 -13.77 -6.74 8.78
C HIS A 13 -12.43 -6.93 8.05
N VAL A 14 -11.85 -5.84 7.60
CA VAL A 14 -10.55 -5.78 6.90
C VAL A 14 -9.57 -4.99 7.76
N LEU A 15 -8.36 -5.49 7.90
CA LEU A 15 -7.22 -4.72 8.41
C LEU A 15 -6.32 -4.33 7.25
N ALA A 16 -6.11 -3.04 7.01
CA ALA A 16 -5.14 -2.54 6.06
C ALA A 16 -3.86 -2.10 6.79
N PHE A 17 -2.70 -2.53 6.32
CA PHE A 17 -1.40 -2.29 6.94
C PHE A 17 -0.43 -1.60 5.98
N ASP A 18 0.22 -0.54 6.43
CA ASP A 18 1.28 0.17 5.70
C ASP A 18 2.36 0.69 6.65
N SER A 19 3.46 1.21 6.11
CA SER A 19 4.52 1.87 6.89
C SER A 19 4.21 3.32 7.27
N GLY A 20 3.21 3.96 6.65
CA GLY A 20 2.82 5.34 6.84
C GLY A 20 1.41 5.61 6.31
N ILE A 21 1.17 6.76 5.66
CA ILE A 21 -0.14 7.12 5.08
C ILE A 21 -0.41 6.44 3.73
N GLY A 22 0.59 5.79 3.12
CA GLY A 22 0.51 5.27 1.75
C GLY A 22 -0.69 4.37 1.50
N GLY A 23 -0.97 3.47 2.44
CA GLY A 23 -2.09 2.53 2.36
C GLY A 23 -3.48 3.16 2.39
N LEU A 24 -3.62 4.43 2.79
CA LEU A 24 -4.90 5.14 2.78
C LEU A 24 -5.49 5.27 1.36
N GLY A 25 -4.66 5.28 0.32
CA GLY A 25 -5.14 5.21 -1.07
C GLY A 25 -5.94 3.93 -1.34
N ILE A 26 -5.46 2.79 -0.83
CA ILE A 26 -6.14 1.50 -0.91
C ILE A 26 -7.39 1.48 -0.02
N VAL A 27 -7.32 2.05 1.20
CA VAL A 27 -8.49 2.19 2.08
C VAL A 27 -9.61 2.97 1.39
N ARG A 28 -9.30 4.09 0.75
CA ARG A 28 -10.27 4.89 -0.02
C ARG A 28 -10.93 4.06 -1.12
N ALA A 29 -10.15 3.28 -1.86
CA ALA A 29 -10.67 2.40 -2.90
C ALA A 29 -11.52 1.25 -2.31
N LEU A 30 -11.12 0.65 -1.18
CA LEU A 30 -11.91 -0.36 -0.47
C LEU A 30 -13.27 0.17 -0.04
N ARG A 31 -13.34 1.37 0.52
CA ARG A 31 -14.60 1.99 0.93
C ARG A 31 -15.51 2.28 -0.26
N ALA A 32 -14.96 2.60 -1.41
CA ALA A 32 -15.75 2.79 -2.64
C ALA A 32 -16.34 1.47 -3.16
N HIS A 33 -15.60 0.35 -3.08
CA HIS A 33 -16.04 -0.96 -3.57
C HIS A 33 -16.83 -1.79 -2.56
N ALA A 34 -16.59 -1.60 -1.25
CA ALA A 34 -17.24 -2.31 -0.15
C ALA A 34 -17.61 -1.34 0.99
N PRO A 35 -18.57 -0.42 0.78
CA PRO A 35 -18.89 0.63 1.74
C PRO A 35 -19.42 0.10 3.09
N ALA A 36 -19.96 -1.11 3.11
CA ALA A 36 -20.42 -1.77 4.34
C ALA A 36 -19.29 -2.46 5.12
N ALA A 37 -18.10 -2.63 4.54
CA ALA A 37 -16.99 -3.26 5.24
C ALA A 37 -16.39 -2.31 6.29
N ARG A 38 -16.12 -2.83 7.48
CA ARG A 38 -15.26 -2.16 8.43
C ARG A 38 -13.81 -2.32 7.98
N VAL A 39 -13.12 -1.21 7.77
CA VAL A 39 -11.70 -1.19 7.39
C VAL A 39 -10.92 -0.50 8.49
N ASP A 40 -10.19 -1.26 9.29
CA ASP A 40 -9.23 -0.73 10.24
C ASP A 40 -7.89 -0.50 9.54
N TYR A 41 -7.14 0.49 10.00
CA TYR A 41 -5.85 0.87 9.44
C TYR A 41 -4.74 0.79 10.50
N LEU A 42 -3.62 0.19 10.17
CA LEU A 42 -2.44 0.12 11.02
C LEU A 42 -1.22 0.63 10.24
N ALA A 43 -0.67 1.75 10.68
CA ALA A 43 0.53 2.36 10.11
C ALA A 43 1.74 2.14 11.02
N ASP A 44 2.80 1.51 10.51
CA ASP A 44 4.04 1.30 11.25
C ASP A 44 5.00 2.49 11.12
N THR A 45 4.56 3.64 11.61
CA THR A 45 5.27 4.93 11.53
C THR A 45 6.56 4.96 12.35
N ALA A 46 6.72 4.10 13.35
CA ALA A 46 7.93 4.05 14.19
C ALA A 46 9.20 3.69 13.40
N VAL A 47 9.08 3.01 12.26
CA VAL A 47 10.20 2.61 11.41
C VAL A 47 10.07 3.06 9.96
N PHE A 48 9.20 4.04 9.71
CA PHE A 48 9.10 4.70 8.41
C PHE A 48 10.42 5.42 8.04
N PRO A 49 10.86 5.38 6.77
CA PRO A 49 10.29 4.65 5.63
C PRO A 49 10.88 3.23 5.51
N TYR A 50 10.04 2.25 5.22
CA TYR A 50 10.44 0.83 5.05
C TYR A 50 11.46 0.59 3.94
N GLY A 51 11.52 1.47 2.94
CA GLY A 51 12.45 1.36 1.82
C GLY A 51 13.92 1.48 2.20
N GLU A 52 14.24 2.00 3.38
CA GLU A 52 15.58 2.25 3.89
C GLU A 52 15.98 1.32 5.05
N GLN A 53 15.08 0.41 5.46
CA GLN A 53 15.31 -0.51 6.57
C GLN A 53 15.93 -1.84 6.11
N GLU A 54 16.51 -2.57 7.05
CA GLU A 54 17.07 -3.91 6.84
C GLU A 54 15.95 -4.95 6.67
N ASP A 55 16.11 -5.87 5.71
CA ASP A 55 15.05 -6.78 5.27
C ASP A 55 14.62 -7.74 6.39
N GLN A 56 15.55 -8.38 7.11
CA GLN A 56 15.20 -9.35 8.15
C GLN A 56 14.55 -8.69 9.37
N PHE A 57 15.02 -7.49 9.72
CA PHE A 57 14.39 -6.68 10.76
C PHE A 57 12.93 -6.38 10.41
N LEU A 58 12.66 -5.95 9.17
CA LEU A 58 11.29 -5.67 8.72
C LEU A 58 10.41 -6.93 8.72
N VAL A 59 10.91 -8.07 8.24
CA VAL A 59 10.13 -9.32 8.24
C VAL A 59 9.70 -9.67 9.66
N ASN A 60 10.63 -9.68 10.62
CA ASN A 60 10.33 -10.02 12.00
C ASN A 60 9.30 -9.06 12.61
N ARG A 61 9.52 -7.76 12.39
CA ARG A 61 8.63 -6.71 12.90
C ARG A 61 7.23 -6.80 12.33
N ILE A 62 7.10 -6.94 11.00
CA ILE A 62 5.81 -7.03 10.31
C ILE A 62 5.05 -8.27 10.78
N VAL A 63 5.71 -9.43 10.85
CA VAL A 63 5.07 -10.68 11.29
C VAL A 63 4.56 -10.55 12.73
N THR A 64 5.36 -9.97 13.63
CA THR A 64 4.96 -9.75 15.03
C THR A 64 3.79 -8.79 15.13
N LEU A 65 3.89 -7.60 14.51
CA LEU A 65 2.88 -6.55 14.59
C LEU A 65 1.53 -7.00 14.01
N ILE A 66 1.55 -7.65 12.85
CA ILE A 66 0.36 -8.21 12.22
C ILE A 66 -0.24 -9.35 13.06
N GLY A 67 0.59 -10.20 13.67
CA GLY A 67 0.11 -11.26 14.57
C GLY A 67 -0.62 -10.72 15.79
N GLU A 68 -0.10 -9.65 16.39
CA GLU A 68 -0.79 -8.94 17.47
C GLU A 68 -2.14 -8.38 17.00
N ALA A 69 -2.16 -7.74 15.83
CA ALA A 69 -3.37 -7.17 15.27
C ALA A 69 -4.43 -8.24 14.96
N ILE A 70 -4.03 -9.39 14.39
CA ILE A 70 -4.92 -10.54 14.16
C ILE A 70 -5.50 -11.05 15.48
N THR A 71 -4.67 -11.21 16.50
CA THR A 71 -5.09 -11.71 17.80
C THR A 71 -6.11 -10.78 18.49
N ARG A 72 -5.87 -9.48 18.44
CA ARG A 72 -6.71 -8.46 19.11
C ARG A 72 -8.01 -8.17 18.38
N HIS A 73 -7.93 -8.04 17.04
CA HIS A 73 -9.03 -7.47 16.24
C HIS A 73 -9.71 -8.49 15.33
N ARG A 74 -9.11 -9.67 15.13
CA ARG A 74 -9.67 -10.80 14.35
C ARG A 74 -10.23 -10.39 12.99
N PRO A 75 -9.43 -9.67 12.14
CA PRO A 75 -9.89 -9.32 10.82
C PRO A 75 -10.11 -10.56 9.96
N GLN A 76 -11.11 -10.53 9.08
CA GLN A 76 -11.36 -11.61 8.12
C GLN A 76 -10.35 -11.61 6.98
N VAL A 77 -9.78 -10.45 6.64
CA VAL A 77 -8.75 -10.28 5.62
C VAL A 77 -7.75 -9.24 6.11
N VAL A 78 -6.47 -9.51 5.90
CA VAL A 78 -5.40 -8.51 6.10
C VAL A 78 -4.87 -8.07 4.74
N VAL A 79 -4.93 -6.78 4.46
CA VAL A 79 -4.35 -6.16 3.26
C VAL A 79 -3.01 -5.57 3.63
N ILE A 80 -1.93 -6.15 3.12
CA ILE A 80 -0.58 -5.56 3.21
C ILE A 80 -0.50 -4.50 2.13
N ALA A 81 -0.91 -3.28 2.47
CA ALA A 81 -1.03 -2.18 1.54
C ALA A 81 0.33 -1.66 1.06
N CYS A 82 1.38 -1.78 1.87
CA CYS A 82 2.74 -1.38 1.52
C CYS A 82 3.38 -2.32 0.50
N ASN A 83 3.91 -1.78 -0.62
CA ASN A 83 4.65 -2.57 -1.63
C ASN A 83 5.91 -3.23 -1.03
N THR A 84 6.70 -2.47 -0.26
CA THR A 84 7.90 -2.99 0.41
C THR A 84 7.57 -4.15 1.35
N ALA A 85 6.55 -3.97 2.20
CA ALA A 85 6.10 -5.04 3.10
C ALA A 85 5.54 -6.25 2.35
N SER A 86 4.78 -6.04 1.28
CA SER A 86 4.20 -7.12 0.47
C SER A 86 5.28 -7.97 -0.19
N THR A 87 6.26 -7.35 -0.82
CA THR A 87 7.34 -8.08 -1.51
C THR A 87 8.26 -8.81 -0.55
N LEU A 88 8.32 -8.37 0.71
CA LEU A 88 9.25 -8.87 1.71
C LEU A 88 8.63 -9.90 2.66
N ALA A 89 7.47 -9.58 3.24
CA ALA A 89 6.94 -10.33 4.38
C ALA A 89 5.71 -11.20 4.05
N LEU A 90 5.10 -11.07 2.86
CA LEU A 90 3.83 -11.74 2.58
C LEU A 90 3.91 -13.28 2.68
N SER A 91 5.01 -13.88 2.24
CA SER A 91 5.23 -15.33 2.36
C SER A 91 5.38 -15.76 3.81
N ALA A 92 6.13 -15.00 4.62
CA ALA A 92 6.29 -15.26 6.04
C ALA A 92 4.98 -15.11 6.82
N LEU A 93 4.19 -14.07 6.50
CA LEU A 93 2.87 -13.86 7.08
C LEU A 93 1.92 -15.02 6.78
N ARG A 94 1.86 -15.49 5.54
CA ARG A 94 1.02 -16.65 5.15
C ARG A 94 1.46 -17.95 5.83
N ALA A 95 2.75 -18.12 6.05
CA ALA A 95 3.28 -19.27 6.78
C ALA A 95 2.96 -19.19 8.28
N ALA A 96 3.08 -18.01 8.89
CA ALA A 96 2.84 -17.80 10.32
C ALA A 96 1.34 -17.83 10.67
N TYR A 97 0.47 -17.32 9.77
CA TYR A 97 -0.98 -17.18 10.02
C TYR A 97 -1.81 -17.79 8.89
N PRO A 98 -1.74 -19.13 8.68
CA PRO A 98 -2.35 -19.80 7.51
C PRO A 98 -3.90 -19.73 7.49
N ALA A 99 -4.53 -19.47 8.63
CA ALA A 99 -5.98 -19.29 8.72
C ALA A 99 -6.47 -17.90 8.30
N THR A 100 -5.54 -16.91 8.16
CA THR A 100 -5.88 -15.53 7.82
C THR A 100 -5.56 -15.28 6.34
N PRO A 101 -6.54 -14.88 5.53
CA PRO A 101 -6.30 -14.49 4.14
C PRO A 101 -5.52 -13.17 4.05
N PHE A 102 -4.48 -13.16 3.22
CA PHE A 102 -3.64 -11.98 2.98
C PHE A 102 -3.71 -11.53 1.52
N VAL A 103 -3.99 -10.25 1.33
CA VAL A 103 -3.87 -9.55 0.05
C VAL A 103 -2.64 -8.65 0.09
N GLY A 104 -1.77 -8.73 -0.92
CA GLY A 104 -0.60 -7.87 -1.03
C GLY A 104 -0.78 -6.79 -2.09
N CYS A 105 -0.02 -5.71 -1.95
CA CYS A 105 0.16 -4.69 -2.97
C CYS A 105 1.51 -4.91 -3.65
N VAL A 106 1.51 -5.20 -4.93
CA VAL A 106 2.72 -5.49 -5.70
C VAL A 106 2.89 -4.51 -6.87
N PRO A 107 4.13 -4.29 -7.33
CA PRO A 107 4.39 -3.41 -8.47
C PRO A 107 3.54 -3.78 -9.68
N PRO A 108 2.88 -2.82 -10.36
CA PRO A 108 1.88 -3.10 -11.40
C PRO A 108 2.51 -3.42 -12.78
N ILE A 109 3.57 -4.25 -12.83
CA ILE A 109 4.31 -4.63 -14.03
C ILE A 109 3.41 -5.28 -15.07
N ARG A 110 2.55 -6.22 -14.64
CA ARG A 110 1.60 -6.90 -15.55
C ARG A 110 0.62 -5.92 -16.19
N TRP A 111 0.18 -4.92 -15.44
CA TRP A 111 -0.72 -3.91 -15.97
C TRP A 111 0.01 -2.98 -16.93
N ALA A 112 1.21 -2.50 -16.59
CA ALA A 112 2.04 -1.70 -17.46
C ALA A 112 2.31 -2.40 -18.81
N ALA A 113 2.66 -3.69 -18.78
CA ALA A 113 2.88 -4.49 -20.00
C ALA A 113 1.65 -4.64 -20.89
N ARG A 114 0.44 -4.55 -20.33
CA ARG A 114 -0.83 -4.57 -21.08
C ARG A 114 -1.23 -3.22 -21.61
N GLN A 115 -0.81 -2.16 -20.95
CA GLN A 115 -1.19 -0.77 -21.24
C GLN A 115 -0.27 -0.14 -22.29
N THR A 116 1.02 -0.49 -22.27
CA THR A 116 2.02 0.08 -23.19
C THR A 116 1.70 -0.23 -24.64
N LYS A 117 1.97 0.72 -25.52
CA LYS A 117 1.90 0.60 -26.98
C LYS A 117 3.29 0.48 -27.61
N THR A 118 4.30 1.04 -26.93
CA THR A 118 5.70 1.08 -27.40
C THR A 118 6.53 -0.13 -26.96
N GLY A 119 6.08 -0.81 -25.90
CA GLY A 119 6.85 -1.87 -25.24
C GLY A 119 7.88 -1.35 -24.24
N VAL A 120 7.92 -0.04 -23.96
CA VAL A 120 8.78 0.55 -22.92
C VAL A 120 7.92 0.96 -21.73
N ILE A 121 8.17 0.33 -20.59
CA ILE A 121 7.43 0.55 -19.35
C ILE A 121 8.36 1.08 -18.25
N GLY A 122 7.81 1.92 -17.38
CA GLY A 122 8.49 2.46 -16.19
C GLY A 122 7.98 1.82 -14.90
N LEU A 123 8.85 1.81 -13.90
CA LEU A 123 8.48 1.56 -12.51
C LEU A 123 9.15 2.62 -11.63
N LEU A 124 8.35 3.39 -10.92
CA LEU A 124 8.80 4.30 -9.87
C LEU A 124 8.55 3.62 -8.52
N ALA A 125 9.60 3.36 -7.73
CA ALA A 125 9.48 2.57 -6.51
C ALA A 125 10.51 2.98 -5.43
N THR A 126 10.50 2.30 -4.28
CA THR A 126 11.55 2.46 -3.27
C THR A 126 12.82 1.72 -3.70
N ARG A 127 13.99 2.11 -3.11
CA ARG A 127 15.26 1.39 -3.34
C ARG A 127 15.14 -0.10 -3.02
N ALA A 128 14.47 -0.44 -1.94
CA ALA A 128 14.28 -1.81 -1.54
C ALA A 128 13.50 -2.62 -2.59
N THR A 129 12.44 -2.05 -3.18
CA THR A 129 11.66 -2.71 -4.23
C THR A 129 12.47 -2.92 -5.51
N ILE A 130 13.28 -1.92 -5.92
CA ILE A 130 14.09 -2.00 -7.15
C ILE A 130 15.22 -3.03 -7.03
N ARG A 131 15.87 -3.15 -5.87
CA ARG A 131 17.03 -4.04 -5.67
C ARG A 131 16.69 -5.52 -5.54
N ARG A 132 15.42 -5.87 -5.28
CA ARG A 132 15.05 -7.25 -4.97
C ARG A 132 14.91 -8.11 -6.21
N PRO A 133 15.34 -9.39 -6.14
CA PRO A 133 15.13 -10.38 -7.21
C PRO A 133 13.68 -10.49 -7.65
N TYR A 134 12.74 -10.27 -6.73
CA TYR A 134 11.30 -10.27 -6.97
C TYR A 134 10.87 -9.37 -8.16
N LEU A 135 11.48 -8.19 -8.33
CA LEU A 135 11.18 -7.32 -9.47
C LEU A 135 11.63 -7.98 -10.80
N THR A 136 12.81 -8.61 -10.80
CA THR A 136 13.32 -9.34 -11.97
C THR A 136 12.39 -10.51 -12.32
N GLU A 137 11.92 -11.26 -11.32
CA GLU A 137 10.98 -12.35 -11.49
C GLU A 137 9.63 -11.85 -12.05
N LEU A 138 9.08 -10.78 -11.49
CA LEU A 138 7.84 -10.16 -12.00
C LEU A 138 7.99 -9.70 -13.46
N HIS A 139 9.11 -9.07 -13.80
CA HIS A 139 9.38 -8.62 -15.17
C HIS A 139 9.47 -9.81 -16.11
N ALA A 140 10.26 -10.82 -15.77
CA ALA A 140 10.41 -12.04 -16.58
C ALA A 140 9.08 -12.77 -16.77
N GLN A 141 8.23 -12.81 -15.75
CA GLN A 141 6.96 -13.53 -15.80
C GLN A 141 5.87 -12.75 -16.56
N TYR A 142 5.77 -11.44 -16.39
CA TYR A 142 4.61 -10.67 -16.85
C TYR A 142 4.89 -9.68 -17.97
N ALA A 143 6.16 -9.30 -18.17
CA ALA A 143 6.56 -8.31 -19.16
C ALA A 143 7.84 -8.71 -19.94
N PRO A 144 8.05 -9.99 -20.33
CA PRO A 144 9.34 -10.46 -20.90
C PRO A 144 9.72 -9.80 -22.23
N ARG A 145 8.75 -9.17 -22.90
CA ARG A 145 8.96 -8.46 -24.17
C ARG A 145 9.02 -6.96 -24.03
N CYS A 146 8.87 -6.43 -22.81
CA CYS A 146 8.95 -5.00 -22.55
C CYS A 146 10.34 -4.61 -22.03
N THR A 147 10.81 -3.44 -22.41
CA THR A 147 11.94 -2.79 -21.75
C THR A 147 11.43 -2.16 -20.45
N LEU A 148 12.00 -2.54 -19.29
CA LEU A 148 11.65 -1.99 -18.00
C LEU A 148 12.66 -0.91 -17.59
N LEU A 149 12.20 0.33 -17.44
CA LEU A 149 12.95 1.44 -16.83
C LEU A 149 12.54 1.55 -15.36
N ALA A 150 13.30 0.90 -14.47
CA ALA A 150 13.02 0.92 -13.03
C ALA A 150 13.87 1.99 -12.33
N HIS A 151 13.23 2.86 -11.58
CA HIS A 151 13.90 3.96 -10.88
C HIS A 151 13.48 4.03 -9.41
N ALA A 152 14.47 4.22 -8.53
CA ALA A 152 14.26 4.41 -7.11
C ALA A 152 14.10 5.89 -6.77
N ALA A 153 12.98 6.24 -6.11
CA ALA A 153 12.69 7.59 -5.62
C ALA A 153 12.62 7.58 -4.07
N PRO A 154 13.77 7.55 -3.37
CA PRO A 154 13.83 7.29 -1.93
C PRO A 154 13.17 8.36 -1.07
N LEU A 155 13.19 9.63 -1.49
CA LEU A 155 12.63 10.75 -0.73
C LEU A 155 11.15 10.99 -1.03
N LEU A 156 10.64 10.44 -2.12
CA LEU A 156 9.28 10.74 -2.60
C LEU A 156 8.19 10.29 -1.63
N ALA A 157 8.40 9.20 -0.88
CA ALA A 157 7.47 8.77 0.17
C ALA A 157 7.38 9.79 1.32
N GLY A 158 8.52 10.36 1.74
CA GLY A 158 8.55 11.44 2.72
C GLY A 158 7.89 12.72 2.22
N TYR A 159 8.05 13.04 0.93
CA TYR A 159 7.34 14.18 0.32
C TYR A 159 5.83 13.95 0.28
N ALA A 160 5.38 12.73 0.02
CA ALA A 160 3.96 12.38 0.08
C ALA A 160 3.37 12.56 1.49
N GLU A 161 4.10 12.13 2.53
CA GLU A 161 3.72 12.36 3.94
C GLU A 161 3.56 13.85 4.26
N ARG A 162 4.52 14.68 3.82
CA ARG A 162 4.49 16.13 4.01
C ARG A 162 3.30 16.76 3.29
N LEU A 163 3.10 16.43 2.02
CA LEU A 163 1.99 16.93 1.23
C LEU A 163 0.62 16.52 1.80
N PHE A 164 0.53 15.31 2.34
CA PHE A 164 -0.69 14.84 3.02
C PHE A 164 -1.04 15.69 4.26
N ARG A 165 -0.03 16.25 4.93
CA ARG A 165 -0.19 17.19 6.05
C ARG A 165 -0.25 18.67 5.62
N GLU A 166 -0.46 18.95 4.31
CA GLU A 166 -0.49 20.31 3.72
C GLU A 166 0.83 21.09 3.86
N GLU A 167 1.95 20.41 4.10
CA GLU A 167 3.26 21.03 4.08
C GLU A 167 3.71 21.30 2.64
N THR A 168 4.42 22.42 2.44
CA THR A 168 4.94 22.76 1.10
C THR A 168 6.09 21.86 0.71
N VAL A 169 6.00 21.27 -0.47
CA VAL A 169 7.07 20.55 -1.16
C VAL A 169 7.24 21.17 -2.56
N PRO A 170 8.39 21.79 -2.87
CA PRO A 170 8.67 22.33 -4.19
C PRO A 170 8.64 21.26 -5.29
N ASP A 171 8.09 21.59 -6.46
CA ASP A 171 8.02 20.65 -7.61
C ASP A 171 9.42 20.20 -8.07
N GLN A 172 10.44 21.04 -7.96
CA GLN A 172 11.81 20.67 -8.29
C GLN A 172 12.34 19.46 -7.51
N LEU A 173 11.90 19.28 -6.24
CA LEU A 173 12.28 18.11 -5.46
C LEU A 173 11.62 16.83 -5.99
N ILE A 174 10.37 16.93 -6.46
CA ILE A 174 9.67 15.81 -7.09
C ILE A 174 10.30 15.49 -8.46
N GLU A 175 10.60 16.50 -9.26
CA GLU A 175 11.30 16.35 -10.55
C GLU A 175 12.65 15.64 -10.39
N GLN A 176 13.44 16.01 -9.37
CA GLN A 176 14.71 15.35 -9.05
C GLN A 176 14.52 13.86 -8.74
N GLU A 177 13.50 13.52 -7.94
CA GLU A 177 13.20 12.13 -7.56
C GLU A 177 12.76 11.25 -8.75
N ILE A 178 12.16 11.82 -9.78
CA ILE A 178 11.69 11.06 -10.95
C ILE A 178 12.65 11.13 -12.15
N SER A 179 13.64 12.01 -12.11
CA SER A 179 14.53 12.32 -13.25
C SER A 179 15.23 11.08 -13.83
N GLY A 180 15.58 10.12 -13.01
CA GLY A 180 16.24 8.90 -13.43
C GLY A 180 15.41 7.98 -14.32
N LEU A 181 14.06 8.08 -14.29
CA LEU A 181 13.20 7.40 -15.25
C LEU A 181 13.45 7.86 -16.69
N PHE A 182 13.87 9.10 -16.86
CA PHE A 182 14.05 9.78 -18.14
C PHE A 182 15.52 9.88 -18.58
N ALA A 183 16.44 9.31 -17.80
CA ALA A 183 17.88 9.39 -18.09
C ALA A 183 18.33 8.45 -19.22
N SER A 184 17.58 7.42 -19.55
CA SER A 184 17.89 6.47 -20.61
C SER A 184 17.37 6.95 -21.97
N PRO A 185 18.09 6.72 -23.09
CA PRO A 185 17.55 6.96 -24.43
C PRO A 185 16.21 6.23 -24.70
N ALA A 186 16.01 5.04 -24.11
CA ALA A 186 14.77 4.31 -24.22
C ALA A 186 13.57 5.04 -23.60
N ALA A 187 13.80 6.04 -22.73
CA ALA A 187 12.73 6.82 -22.13
C ALA A 187 11.95 7.69 -23.15
N ALA A 188 12.49 7.91 -24.35
CA ALA A 188 11.74 8.56 -25.44
C ALA A 188 10.49 7.75 -25.86
N GLU A 189 10.51 6.44 -25.66
CA GLU A 189 9.41 5.52 -25.95
C GLU A 189 8.58 5.15 -24.70
N LEU A 190 8.87 5.74 -23.52
CA LEU A 190 8.19 5.43 -22.28
C LEU A 190 6.75 5.96 -22.30
N ASP A 191 5.76 5.08 -22.21
CA ASP A 191 4.35 5.44 -22.31
C ASP A 191 3.47 4.94 -21.13
N ALA A 192 4.01 4.08 -20.27
CA ALA A 192 3.29 3.59 -19.09
C ALA A 192 4.25 3.45 -17.90
N ILE A 193 3.92 4.07 -16.76
CA ILE A 193 4.71 4.02 -15.52
C ILE A 193 3.85 3.47 -14.39
N GLY A 194 4.31 2.40 -13.74
CA GLY A 194 3.70 1.83 -12.56
C GLY A 194 4.18 2.50 -11.27
N LEU A 195 3.26 2.75 -10.34
CA LEU A 195 3.59 3.16 -8.97
C LEU A 195 3.92 1.93 -8.12
N GLY A 196 5.19 1.76 -7.77
CA GLY A 196 5.70 0.67 -6.92
C GLY A 196 5.86 1.09 -5.45
N CYS A 197 5.20 2.15 -5.04
CA CYS A 197 5.08 2.59 -3.66
C CYS A 197 3.71 3.24 -3.46
N THR A 198 2.99 2.85 -2.42
CA THR A 198 1.63 3.33 -2.11
C THR A 198 1.58 4.81 -1.77
N HIS A 199 2.64 5.36 -1.20
CA HIS A 199 2.73 6.79 -0.93
C HIS A 199 2.64 7.64 -2.21
N TYR A 200 3.09 7.12 -3.35
CA TYR A 200 3.12 7.88 -4.59
C TYR A 200 1.74 8.19 -5.17
N THR A 201 0.68 7.50 -4.71
CA THR A 201 -0.72 7.86 -4.96
C THR A 201 -1.02 9.31 -4.58
N PHE A 202 -0.43 9.80 -3.47
CA PHE A 202 -0.67 11.17 -2.96
C PHE A 202 0.12 12.26 -3.67
N VAL A 203 1.05 11.91 -4.53
CA VAL A 203 1.78 12.83 -5.42
C VAL A 203 1.43 12.65 -6.89
N LEU A 204 0.49 11.76 -7.22
CA LEU A 204 0.18 11.35 -8.59
C LEU A 204 -0.19 12.52 -9.51
N GLU A 205 -0.99 13.46 -9.05
CA GLU A 205 -1.39 14.63 -9.86
C GLU A 205 -0.18 15.52 -10.20
N ARG A 206 0.78 15.65 -9.27
CA ARG A 206 2.04 16.36 -9.54
C ARG A 206 2.93 15.59 -10.51
N LEU A 207 3.01 14.26 -10.37
CA LEU A 207 3.75 13.42 -11.31
C LEU A 207 3.20 13.58 -12.74
N ARG A 208 1.87 13.62 -12.89
CA ARG A 208 1.21 13.88 -14.18
C ARG A 208 1.52 15.26 -14.75
N ALA A 209 1.53 16.28 -13.89
CA ALA A 209 1.84 17.66 -14.31
C ALA A 209 3.30 17.85 -14.72
N LEU A 210 4.22 17.11 -14.11
CA LEU A 210 5.68 17.21 -14.32
C LEU A 210 6.21 16.27 -15.42
N THR A 211 5.34 15.49 -16.06
CA THR A 211 5.75 14.51 -17.08
C THR A 211 4.96 14.67 -18.37
N PRO A 212 5.47 14.16 -19.51
CA PRO A 212 4.73 14.24 -20.76
C PRO A 212 3.32 13.65 -20.68
N PRO A 213 2.29 14.31 -21.25
CA PRO A 213 0.88 13.94 -21.05
C PRO A 213 0.50 12.60 -21.69
N HIS A 214 1.32 12.04 -22.55
CA HIS A 214 1.09 10.71 -23.14
C HIS A 214 1.43 9.56 -22.19
N ILE A 215 2.15 9.83 -21.10
CA ILE A 215 2.56 8.80 -20.13
C ILE A 215 1.36 8.42 -19.24
N ALA A 216 0.97 7.17 -19.29
CA ALA A 216 -0.03 6.60 -18.40
C ALA A 216 0.59 6.23 -17.05
N TRP A 217 0.17 6.90 -15.98
CA TRP A 217 0.53 6.55 -14.60
C TRP A 217 -0.44 5.53 -14.04
N LEU A 218 0.08 4.41 -13.54
CA LEU A 218 -0.69 3.24 -13.11
C LEU A 218 -0.59 3.07 -11.59
N ASP A 219 -1.68 3.42 -10.91
CA ASP A 219 -1.83 3.27 -9.45
C ASP A 219 -2.53 1.94 -9.14
N PRO A 220 -1.90 1.01 -8.41
CA PRO A 220 -2.48 -0.29 -8.10
C PRO A 220 -3.60 -0.27 -7.05
N ALA A 221 -3.88 0.86 -6.39
CA ALA A 221 -4.79 0.94 -5.25
C ALA A 221 -6.18 0.34 -5.54
N ASP A 222 -6.79 0.72 -6.67
CA ASP A 222 -8.10 0.19 -7.08
C ASP A 222 -8.08 -1.31 -7.40
N ALA A 223 -7.00 -1.81 -8.01
CA ALA A 223 -6.84 -3.22 -8.31
C ALA A 223 -6.72 -4.08 -7.04
N VAL A 224 -5.99 -3.59 -6.03
CA VAL A 224 -5.88 -4.23 -4.71
C VAL A 224 -7.23 -4.26 -4.02
N ALA A 225 -7.97 -3.15 -4.04
CA ALA A 225 -9.30 -3.06 -3.44
C ALA A 225 -10.28 -4.04 -4.10
N ARG A 226 -10.36 -4.10 -5.43
CA ARG A 226 -11.22 -5.06 -6.14
C ARG A 226 -10.86 -6.51 -5.82
N HIS A 227 -9.57 -6.84 -5.76
CA HIS A 227 -9.14 -8.20 -5.40
C HIS A 227 -9.55 -8.54 -3.97
N THR A 228 -9.41 -7.61 -3.03
CA THR A 228 -9.87 -7.77 -1.65
C THR A 228 -11.38 -8.00 -1.60
N CYS A 229 -12.17 -7.21 -2.32
CA CYS A 229 -13.63 -7.39 -2.37
C CYS A 229 -14.03 -8.74 -2.96
N THR A 230 -13.35 -9.20 -4.01
CA THR A 230 -13.57 -10.54 -4.58
C THR A 230 -13.31 -11.64 -3.55
N LEU A 231 -12.23 -11.50 -2.77
CA LEU A 231 -11.90 -12.43 -1.70
C LEU A 231 -12.96 -12.41 -0.60
N LEU A 232 -13.40 -11.23 -0.14
CA LEU A 232 -14.45 -11.09 0.88
C LEU A 232 -15.75 -11.81 0.51
N GLN A 233 -16.13 -11.79 -0.78
CA GLN A 233 -17.32 -12.49 -1.28
C GLN A 233 -17.23 -14.01 -1.18
N THR A 234 -16.03 -14.57 -1.02
CA THR A 234 -15.81 -16.01 -0.84
C THR A 234 -15.80 -16.44 0.62
N LEU A 235 -15.69 -15.49 1.55
CA LEU A 235 -15.62 -15.74 2.97
C LEU A 235 -17.02 -15.79 3.59
N PRO A 236 -17.21 -16.56 4.67
CA PRO A 236 -18.43 -16.48 5.47
C PRO A 236 -18.66 -15.06 5.97
N ALA A 237 -19.94 -14.68 6.11
CA ALA A 237 -20.27 -13.41 6.79
C ALA A 237 -19.62 -13.38 8.18
N ALA A 238 -19.17 -12.19 8.59
CA ALA A 238 -18.68 -12.03 9.95
C ALA A 238 -19.81 -12.34 10.96
N PRO A 239 -19.50 -12.90 12.14
CA PRO A 239 -20.50 -13.03 13.19
C PRO A 239 -21.14 -11.66 13.48
N PRO A 240 -22.44 -11.61 13.79
CA PRO A 240 -23.08 -10.37 14.20
C PRO A 240 -22.29 -9.73 15.35
N ALA A 241 -21.77 -8.54 15.13
CA ALA A 241 -21.09 -7.74 16.14
C ALA A 241 -21.77 -6.38 16.22
N PRO A 242 -21.80 -5.75 17.40
CA PRO A 242 -22.26 -4.37 17.50
C PRO A 242 -21.50 -3.48 16.50
N PRO A 243 -22.18 -2.50 15.87
CA PRO A 243 -21.49 -1.52 15.06
C PRO A 243 -20.33 -0.89 15.85
N SER A 244 -19.13 -1.01 15.34
CA SER A 244 -17.94 -0.44 15.96
C SER A 244 -17.30 0.48 14.93
N PRO A 245 -16.83 1.69 15.32
CA PRO A 245 -16.12 2.57 14.42
C PRO A 245 -14.88 1.86 13.86
N ALA A 246 -14.43 2.30 12.71
CA ALA A 246 -13.14 1.89 12.18
C ALA A 246 -12.02 2.68 12.89
N HIS A 247 -10.88 2.05 13.08
CA HIS A 247 -9.75 2.62 13.80
C HIS A 247 -8.57 2.89 12.87
N ALA A 248 -7.82 3.96 13.15
CA ALA A 248 -6.54 4.26 12.54
C ALA A 248 -5.43 4.27 13.61
N TRP A 249 -4.66 3.19 13.66
CA TRP A 249 -3.54 3.05 14.60
C TRP A 249 -2.22 3.40 13.96
N PHE A 250 -1.36 4.06 14.73
CA PHE A 250 0.00 4.43 14.36
C PHE A 250 0.97 3.94 15.43
N THR A 251 2.05 3.24 15.04
CA THR A 251 3.00 2.67 16.02
C THR A 251 3.89 3.71 16.68
N ALA A 252 3.98 4.92 16.11
CA ALA A 252 4.52 6.09 16.75
C ALA A 252 3.66 7.30 16.37
N MET A 253 3.54 8.25 17.29
CA MET A 253 2.86 9.51 16.99
C MET A 253 3.58 10.22 15.85
N PRO A 254 2.89 10.51 14.72
CA PRO A 254 3.49 11.21 13.60
C PRO A 254 3.87 12.65 13.95
N GLU A 255 4.78 13.21 13.16
CA GLU A 255 5.02 14.65 13.21
C GLU A 255 3.74 15.41 12.85
N ASN A 256 3.44 16.47 13.59
CA ASN A 256 2.22 17.26 13.43
C ASN A 256 0.93 16.41 13.40
N PRO A 257 0.59 15.71 14.49
CA PRO A 257 -0.54 14.79 14.52
C PRO A 257 -1.88 15.47 14.25
N ALA A 258 -2.02 16.76 14.62
CA ALA A 258 -3.24 17.52 14.35
C ALA A 258 -3.48 17.72 12.85
N ALA A 259 -2.42 18.02 12.06
CA ALA A 259 -2.53 18.14 10.61
C ALA A 259 -2.86 16.80 9.98
N LEU A 260 -2.25 15.70 10.44
CA LEU A 260 -2.59 14.37 9.96
C LEU A 260 -4.05 14.02 10.26
N ALA A 261 -4.50 14.23 11.50
CA ALA A 261 -5.88 13.92 11.93
C ALA A 261 -6.92 14.68 11.10
N ALA A 262 -6.65 15.94 10.72
CA ALA A 262 -7.55 16.75 9.91
C ALA A 262 -7.83 16.12 8.51
N HIS A 263 -6.93 15.27 8.02
CA HIS A 263 -7.05 14.64 6.69
C HIS A 263 -7.51 13.18 6.73
N LEU A 264 -7.80 12.61 7.90
CA LEU A 264 -8.28 11.24 8.04
C LEU A 264 -9.79 11.04 7.79
N PRO A 265 -10.70 12.02 8.05
CA PRO A 265 -12.14 11.81 7.87
C PRO A 265 -12.56 11.34 6.48
N PRO A 266 -11.96 11.79 5.35
CA PRO A 266 -12.29 11.26 4.02
C PRO A 266 -11.99 9.77 3.85
N PHE A 267 -11.15 9.19 4.73
CA PHE A 267 -10.84 7.77 4.78
C PHE A 267 -11.68 7.02 5.83
N GLY A 268 -12.58 7.74 6.55
CA GLY A 268 -13.50 7.20 7.55
C GLY A 268 -12.89 6.97 8.91
N TYR A 269 -11.92 7.78 9.30
CA TYR A 269 -11.32 7.79 10.63
C TYR A 269 -11.44 9.18 11.24
N ASP A 270 -11.93 9.24 12.48
CA ASP A 270 -12.17 10.51 13.17
C ASP A 270 -10.96 10.97 14.01
N GLU A 271 -10.09 10.03 14.37
CA GLU A 271 -8.93 10.30 15.23
C GLU A 271 -7.74 9.40 14.94
N ILE A 272 -6.58 9.78 15.47
CA ILE A 272 -5.35 8.99 15.50
C ILE A 272 -5.28 8.27 16.83
N GLU A 273 -5.07 6.97 16.79
CA GLU A 273 -4.79 6.15 17.95
C GLU A 273 -3.34 5.65 17.92
N VAL A 274 -2.66 5.67 19.06
CA VAL A 274 -1.32 5.08 19.16
C VAL A 274 -1.44 3.58 19.41
N TRP A 275 -0.82 2.80 18.53
CA TRP A 275 -0.71 1.35 18.73
C TRP A 275 0.27 1.06 19.85
N SER A 276 -0.22 0.66 21.01
CA SER A 276 0.60 0.17 22.10
C SER A 276 0.87 -1.33 21.88
N ALA A 277 2.11 -1.67 21.52
CA ALA A 277 2.54 -3.06 21.57
C ALA A 277 2.41 -3.58 23.02
N PRO A 278 2.00 -4.85 23.23
CA PRO A 278 2.12 -5.45 24.55
C PRO A 278 3.59 -5.42 24.99
N ALA A 279 3.81 -5.24 26.28
CA ALA A 279 5.15 -5.40 26.85
C ALA A 279 5.70 -6.78 26.42
N PRO A 280 7.00 -6.90 26.07
CA PRO A 280 7.60 -8.16 25.70
C PRO A 280 7.35 -9.19 26.81
N LEU A 281 6.99 -10.40 26.42
CA LEU A 281 6.70 -11.52 27.35
C LEU A 281 7.90 -11.91 28.24
N ASP A 282 9.07 -11.35 27.99
CA ASP A 282 10.31 -11.59 28.78
C ASP A 282 10.34 -10.84 30.12
N ALA A 283 9.27 -10.12 30.50
CA ALA A 283 9.18 -9.45 31.80
C ALA A 283 8.47 -10.29 32.89
N LEU A 284 8.12 -11.52 32.61
CA LEU A 284 7.61 -12.51 33.58
C LEU A 284 8.56 -13.70 33.64
N GLY A 285 9.80 -13.46 34.06
CA GLY A 285 10.78 -14.47 34.44
C GLY A 285 10.64 -14.93 35.86
#